data_a7b7343eafff332851a70d8a0b2fb406
#
_entry.id   a7b7343eafff332851a70d8a0b2fb406
#
_cell.length_a   1.000
_cell.length_b   1.000
_cell.length_c   1.000
_cell.angle_alpha   90.00
_cell.angle_beta   90.00
_cell.angle_gamma   90.00
#
_symmetry.space_group_name_H-M   'P 1'
#
loop_
_entity.id
_entity.type
_entity.pdbx_description
1 polymer ?
#
loop_
_entity_poly.entity_id
_entity_poly.type
_entity_poly.pdbx_seq_one_letter_code
_entity_poly.pdbx_strand_id
1 'polypeptide(L)'
;MMNIDGILKVLPGVKEPKAAVPFNKRLMWTFTGLLIFLLMGQIPVAGTAPAIFERLQAIQMILGSKIGTLATLGIGPIVMASIILQLLVGSGIISWDLNSWEGRARFIGVQKLLAFFFCFFEAAAWVLSGALTPKLPHLALLLIFQLAIGGIIILFLDELISKWGIGSGVSLFIAAGVSQAIFIRLFSWYSINQMPAGEVPRLLFALTTGNLQLAAQALIPILSTILVFLLVVYANGIKVEIPLAFASFKGFGRRWPLNFF
;
A
#
# COMPACT_ATOMS: atom_id res chain seq x y z
N MET A 1 -10.14 -21.72 -26.71
CA MET A 1 -9.80 -20.44 -26.06
C MET A 1 -10.98 -20.04 -25.19
N MET A 2 -10.81 -20.00 -23.88
CA MET A 2 -11.86 -19.55 -22.95
C MET A 2 -12.23 -18.11 -23.29
N ASN A 3 -13.53 -17.84 -23.38
CA ASN A 3 -14.06 -16.52 -23.78
C ASN A 3 -13.85 -15.51 -22.62
N ILE A 4 -12.57 -15.14 -22.37
CA ILE A 4 -12.14 -14.27 -21.28
C ILE A 4 -12.89 -12.93 -21.38
N ASP A 5 -13.14 -12.45 -22.59
CA ASP A 5 -13.83 -11.17 -22.83
C ASP A 5 -15.29 -11.17 -22.30
N GLY A 6 -15.95 -12.34 -22.23
CA GLY A 6 -17.27 -12.49 -21.62
C GLY A 6 -17.23 -12.31 -20.10
N ILE A 7 -16.23 -12.90 -19.44
CA ILE A 7 -16.06 -12.82 -17.97
C ILE A 7 -15.66 -11.41 -17.56
N LEU A 8 -14.81 -10.74 -18.35
CA LEU A 8 -14.35 -9.37 -18.06
C LEU A 8 -15.49 -8.34 -18.06
N LYS A 9 -16.54 -8.57 -18.88
CA LYS A 9 -17.72 -7.68 -18.92
C LYS A 9 -18.63 -7.79 -17.69
N VAL A 10 -18.57 -8.91 -16.97
CA VAL A 10 -19.40 -9.16 -15.78
C VAL A 10 -18.69 -8.71 -14.50
N LEU A 11 -17.37 -8.47 -14.53
CA LEU A 11 -16.62 -8.03 -13.36
C LEU A 11 -17.13 -6.68 -12.85
N PRO A 12 -17.53 -6.60 -11.56
CA PRO A 12 -17.91 -5.33 -10.97
C PRO A 12 -16.73 -4.36 -10.99
N GLY A 13 -16.94 -3.14 -11.40
CA GLY A 13 -15.90 -2.14 -11.51
C GLY A 13 -16.41 -0.72 -11.33
N VAL A 14 -15.51 0.17 -10.91
CA VAL A 14 -15.79 1.60 -10.81
C VAL A 14 -15.85 2.17 -12.23
N LYS A 15 -16.93 2.86 -12.56
CA LYS A 15 -17.10 3.51 -13.87
C LYS A 15 -16.10 4.65 -14.02
N GLU A 16 -15.53 4.78 -15.21
CA GLU A 16 -14.66 5.90 -15.54
C GLU A 16 -15.45 7.21 -15.68
N PRO A 17 -14.88 8.35 -15.27
CA PRO A 17 -15.52 9.63 -15.50
C PRO A 17 -15.61 9.95 -16.99
N LYS A 18 -16.77 10.40 -17.46
CA LYS A 18 -16.99 10.77 -18.87
C LYS A 18 -16.31 12.07 -19.28
N ALA A 19 -15.94 12.90 -18.31
CA ALA A 19 -15.26 14.19 -18.48
C ALA A 19 -14.11 14.33 -17.50
N ALA A 20 -13.16 15.23 -17.79
CA ALA A 20 -12.04 15.51 -16.89
C ALA A 20 -12.56 15.95 -15.52
N VAL A 21 -12.14 15.23 -14.48
CA VAL A 21 -12.56 15.53 -13.09
C VAL A 21 -11.77 16.75 -12.58
N PRO A 22 -12.44 17.80 -12.08
CA PRO A 22 -11.76 18.98 -11.54
C PRO A 22 -10.92 18.59 -10.29
N PHE A 23 -9.83 19.31 -10.07
CA PHE A 23 -8.84 19.00 -9.02
C PHE A 23 -9.45 18.83 -7.63
N ASN A 24 -10.38 19.71 -7.23
CA ASN A 24 -11.05 19.63 -5.92
C ASN A 24 -11.83 18.32 -5.73
N LYS A 25 -12.48 17.82 -6.78
CA LYS A 25 -13.18 16.54 -6.73
C LYS A 25 -12.21 15.36 -6.66
N ARG A 26 -11.08 15.43 -7.38
CA ARG A 26 -10.02 14.41 -7.29
C ARG A 26 -9.44 14.34 -5.88
N LEU A 27 -9.15 15.49 -5.28
CA LEU A 27 -8.65 15.56 -3.91
C LEU A 27 -9.66 14.97 -2.91
N MET A 28 -10.93 15.29 -3.08
CA MET A 28 -12.01 14.74 -2.22
C MET A 28 -12.09 13.21 -2.32
N TRP A 29 -12.08 12.65 -3.55
CA TRP A 29 -12.11 11.20 -3.72
C TRP A 29 -10.88 10.50 -3.15
N THR A 30 -9.69 11.08 -3.33
CA THR A 30 -8.45 10.58 -2.73
C THR A 30 -8.52 10.59 -1.22
N PHE A 31 -8.93 11.71 -0.62
CA PHE A 31 -9.07 11.83 0.84
C PHE A 31 -10.08 10.82 1.39
N THR A 32 -11.26 10.71 0.76
CA THR A 32 -12.30 9.75 1.18
C THR A 32 -11.80 8.31 1.09
N GLY A 33 -11.12 7.93 0.01
CA GLY A 33 -10.56 6.59 -0.14
C GLY A 33 -9.49 6.27 0.91
N LEU A 34 -8.60 7.22 1.20
CA LEU A 34 -7.58 7.07 2.25
C LEU A 34 -8.22 6.98 3.64
N LEU A 35 -9.24 7.79 3.92
CA LEU A 35 -9.95 7.77 5.19
C LEU A 35 -10.63 6.42 5.42
N ILE A 36 -11.31 5.88 4.41
CA ILE A 36 -11.94 4.55 4.50
C ILE A 36 -10.85 3.48 4.74
N PHE A 37 -9.75 3.51 4.01
CA PHE A 37 -8.62 2.58 4.20
C PHE A 37 -8.07 2.64 5.63
N LEU A 38 -7.84 3.82 6.18
CA LEU A 38 -7.36 4.00 7.55
C LEU A 38 -8.37 3.51 8.59
N LEU A 39 -9.68 3.74 8.36
CA LEU A 39 -10.75 3.23 9.22
C LEU A 39 -10.82 1.70 9.20
N MET A 40 -10.69 1.06 8.03
CA MET A 40 -10.64 -0.40 7.92
C MET A 40 -9.49 -0.99 8.73
N GLY A 41 -8.35 -0.29 8.84
CA GLY A 41 -7.22 -0.66 9.69
C GLY A 41 -7.51 -0.55 11.20
N GLN A 42 -8.63 0.03 11.63
CA GLN A 42 -9.04 0.11 13.04
C GLN A 42 -10.15 -0.89 13.39
N ILE A 43 -10.81 -1.50 12.40
CA ILE A 43 -11.92 -2.44 12.61
C ILE A 43 -11.34 -3.85 12.79
N PRO A 44 -11.36 -4.43 14.00
CA PRO A 44 -10.85 -5.76 14.23
C PRO A 44 -11.74 -6.81 13.56
N VAL A 45 -11.12 -7.87 13.04
CA VAL A 45 -11.84 -9.01 12.47
C VAL A 45 -12.45 -9.83 13.61
N ALA A 46 -13.75 -10.12 13.50
CA ALA A 46 -14.48 -10.87 14.53
C ALA A 46 -14.03 -12.33 14.59
N GLY A 47 -13.80 -12.85 15.80
CA GLY A 47 -13.44 -14.26 16.00
C GLY A 47 -11.94 -14.57 15.97
N THR A 48 -11.05 -13.57 15.93
CA THR A 48 -9.60 -13.75 16.09
C THR A 48 -9.23 -13.98 17.55
N ALA A 49 -8.32 -14.92 17.80
CA ALA A 49 -7.62 -15.02 19.08
C ALA A 49 -6.55 -13.92 19.17
N PRO A 50 -6.19 -13.44 20.38
CA PRO A 50 -5.07 -12.52 20.55
C PRO A 50 -3.79 -13.24 20.10
N ALA A 51 -3.29 -12.87 18.94
CA ALA A 51 -2.17 -13.56 18.31
C ALA A 51 -0.85 -12.87 18.63
N ILE A 52 0.24 -13.58 18.42
CA ILE A 52 1.65 -13.20 18.69
C ILE A 52 2.11 -12.19 17.63
N PHE A 53 1.62 -10.95 17.69
CA PHE A 53 1.81 -9.96 16.62
C PHE A 53 3.08 -9.10 16.72
N GLU A 54 3.78 -9.11 17.85
CA GLU A 54 4.96 -8.25 18.03
C GLU A 54 6.09 -8.54 17.04
N ARG A 55 6.18 -9.81 16.56
CA ARG A 55 7.22 -10.22 15.59
C ARG A 55 6.93 -9.80 14.14
N LEU A 56 5.72 -9.39 13.83
CA LEU A 56 5.28 -9.08 12.46
C LEU A 56 5.15 -7.58 12.16
N GLN A 57 5.59 -6.71 13.08
CA GLN A 57 5.47 -5.25 12.92
C GLN A 57 6.13 -4.72 11.64
N ALA A 58 7.28 -5.27 11.23
CA ALA A 58 7.95 -4.87 10.00
C ALA A 58 7.11 -5.18 8.75
N ILE A 59 6.44 -6.34 8.73
CA ILE A 59 5.56 -6.76 7.64
C ILE A 59 4.32 -5.85 7.60
N GLN A 60 3.78 -5.48 8.75
CA GLN A 60 2.66 -4.54 8.84
C GLN A 60 2.98 -3.17 8.21
N MET A 61 4.21 -2.66 8.44
CA MET A 61 4.66 -1.41 7.83
C MET A 61 4.74 -1.51 6.30
N ILE A 62 5.27 -2.62 5.78
CA ILE A 62 5.42 -2.83 4.33
C ILE A 62 4.07 -2.99 3.63
N LEU A 63 3.16 -3.75 4.25
CA LEU A 63 1.82 -3.98 3.67
C LEU A 63 0.86 -2.81 3.90
N GLY A 64 1.23 -1.81 4.71
CA GLY A 64 0.37 -0.69 5.05
C GLY A 64 -0.91 -1.11 5.78
N SER A 65 -0.88 -2.23 6.52
CA SER A 65 -2.06 -2.82 7.17
C SER A 65 -1.76 -3.24 8.60
N LYS A 66 -2.77 -3.19 9.45
CA LYS A 66 -2.71 -3.77 10.79
C LYS A 66 -3.25 -5.19 10.74
N ILE A 67 -2.43 -6.18 11.08
CA ILE A 67 -2.84 -7.58 11.14
C ILE A 67 -3.95 -7.75 12.19
N GLY A 68 -4.96 -8.57 11.90
CA GLY A 68 -6.13 -8.76 12.76
C GLY A 68 -7.26 -7.75 12.53
N THR A 69 -7.15 -6.91 11.49
CA THR A 69 -8.19 -5.97 11.07
C THR A 69 -8.73 -6.31 9.67
N LEU A 70 -9.78 -5.63 9.23
CA LEU A 70 -10.29 -5.77 7.86
C LEU A 70 -9.26 -5.39 6.80
N ALA A 71 -8.26 -4.57 7.14
CA ALA A 71 -7.16 -4.20 6.25
C ALA A 71 -5.95 -5.16 6.34
N THR A 72 -6.10 -6.34 6.95
CA THR A 72 -4.99 -7.30 7.15
C THR A 72 -4.29 -7.68 5.85
N LEU A 73 -5.03 -7.98 4.79
CA LEU A 73 -4.44 -8.29 3.49
C LEU A 73 -3.80 -7.06 2.84
N GLY A 74 -4.28 -5.86 3.20
CA GLY A 74 -3.78 -4.61 2.63
C GLY A 74 -3.83 -4.62 1.10
N ILE A 75 -2.73 -4.20 0.50
CA ILE A 75 -2.53 -4.15 -0.95
C ILE A 75 -1.94 -5.43 -1.53
N GLY A 76 -1.61 -6.43 -0.69
CA GLY A 76 -0.95 -7.69 -1.07
C GLY A 76 -1.54 -8.34 -2.31
N PRO A 77 -2.85 -8.67 -2.32
CA PRO A 77 -3.51 -9.33 -3.43
C PRO A 77 -3.38 -8.58 -4.76
N ILE A 78 -3.45 -7.24 -4.73
CA ILE A 78 -3.37 -6.38 -5.92
C ILE A 78 -1.95 -6.41 -6.50
N VAL A 79 -0.96 -6.27 -5.62
CA VAL A 79 0.46 -6.24 -6.01
C VAL A 79 0.89 -7.60 -6.53
N MET A 80 0.51 -8.71 -5.86
CA MET A 80 0.83 -10.07 -6.31
C MET A 80 0.22 -10.36 -7.68
N ALA A 81 -1.05 -10.04 -7.88
CA ALA A 81 -1.69 -10.18 -9.19
C ALA A 81 -0.97 -9.40 -10.29
N SER A 82 -0.56 -8.18 -9.99
CA SER A 82 0.15 -7.30 -10.92
C SER A 82 1.53 -7.86 -11.29
N ILE A 83 2.34 -8.26 -10.31
CA ILE A 83 3.69 -8.80 -10.51
C ILE A 83 3.64 -10.09 -11.33
N ILE A 84 2.77 -11.04 -10.96
CA ILE A 84 2.65 -12.32 -11.67
C ILE A 84 2.26 -12.08 -13.13
N LEU A 85 1.27 -11.24 -13.37
CA LEU A 85 0.82 -10.97 -14.73
C LEU A 85 1.88 -10.21 -15.55
N GLN A 86 2.59 -9.26 -14.95
CA GLN A 86 3.70 -8.56 -15.60
C GLN A 86 4.85 -9.51 -15.96
N LEU A 87 5.17 -10.46 -15.10
CA LEU A 87 6.18 -11.48 -15.39
C LEU A 87 5.74 -12.41 -16.52
N LEU A 88 4.48 -12.85 -16.56
CA LEU A 88 3.96 -13.73 -17.61
C LEU A 88 3.93 -13.04 -18.98
N VAL A 89 3.57 -11.77 -19.02
CA VAL A 89 3.56 -11.00 -20.27
C VAL A 89 4.98 -10.58 -20.66
N GLY A 90 5.80 -10.15 -19.69
CA GLY A 90 7.18 -9.73 -19.94
C GLY A 90 8.10 -10.86 -20.39
N SER A 91 7.86 -12.10 -19.94
CA SER A 91 8.59 -13.30 -20.39
C SER A 91 8.11 -13.82 -21.74
N GLY A 92 7.05 -13.26 -22.32
CA GLY A 92 6.49 -13.72 -23.60
C GLY A 92 5.64 -14.99 -23.49
N ILE A 93 5.41 -15.55 -22.29
CA ILE A 93 4.50 -16.69 -22.10
C ILE A 93 3.08 -16.30 -22.53
N ILE A 94 2.68 -15.08 -22.22
CA ILE A 94 1.42 -14.51 -22.69
C ILE A 94 1.76 -13.39 -23.68
N SER A 95 1.45 -13.58 -24.93
CA SER A 95 1.71 -12.64 -26.02
C SER A 95 0.59 -11.61 -26.17
N TRP A 96 0.45 -10.71 -25.19
CA TRP A 96 -0.46 -9.57 -25.32
C TRP A 96 0.32 -8.32 -25.72
N ASP A 97 -0.15 -7.65 -26.76
CA ASP A 97 0.40 -6.35 -27.16
C ASP A 97 -0.13 -5.26 -26.21
N LEU A 98 0.69 -4.87 -25.22
CA LEU A 98 0.34 -3.82 -24.27
C LEU A 98 0.32 -2.42 -24.89
N ASN A 99 0.77 -2.25 -26.13
CA ASN A 99 0.63 -0.98 -26.85
C ASN A 99 -0.76 -0.80 -27.43
N SER A 100 -1.48 -1.89 -27.70
CA SER A 100 -2.85 -1.88 -28.18
C SER A 100 -3.85 -1.60 -27.05
N TRP A 101 -4.96 -0.93 -27.38
CA TRP A 101 -6.07 -0.70 -26.46
C TRP A 101 -6.66 -2.02 -25.93
N GLU A 102 -6.86 -2.98 -26.82
CA GLU A 102 -7.43 -4.29 -26.47
C GLU A 102 -6.52 -5.08 -25.53
N GLY A 103 -5.21 -5.11 -25.81
CA GLY A 103 -4.24 -5.79 -24.95
C GLY A 103 -4.17 -5.21 -23.56
N ARG A 104 -4.20 -3.88 -23.42
CA ARG A 104 -4.27 -3.21 -22.12
C ARG A 104 -5.57 -3.52 -21.37
N ALA A 105 -6.70 -3.49 -22.05
CA ALA A 105 -7.99 -3.79 -21.43
C ALA A 105 -8.04 -5.23 -20.92
N ARG A 106 -7.52 -6.20 -21.68
CA ARG A 106 -7.38 -7.60 -21.26
C ARG A 106 -6.44 -7.74 -20.07
N PHE A 107 -5.28 -7.07 -20.12
CA PHE A 107 -4.33 -7.09 -19.01
C PHE A 107 -4.96 -6.61 -17.71
N ILE A 108 -5.58 -5.44 -17.71
CA ILE A 108 -6.23 -4.85 -16.52
C ILE A 108 -7.38 -5.74 -16.03
N GLY A 109 -8.17 -6.30 -16.93
CA GLY A 109 -9.28 -7.19 -16.57
C GLY A 109 -8.81 -8.49 -15.92
N VAL A 110 -7.80 -9.15 -16.49
CA VAL A 110 -7.22 -10.37 -15.91
C VAL A 110 -6.48 -10.10 -14.63
N GLN A 111 -5.75 -8.98 -14.54
CA GLN A 111 -5.13 -8.55 -13.29
C GLN A 111 -6.15 -8.42 -12.16
N LYS A 112 -7.31 -7.83 -12.44
CA LYS A 112 -8.40 -7.70 -11.50
C LYS A 112 -8.97 -9.05 -11.06
N LEU A 113 -9.18 -9.97 -12.01
CA LEU A 113 -9.62 -11.34 -11.73
C LEU A 113 -8.64 -12.08 -10.81
N LEU A 114 -7.35 -11.99 -11.12
CA LEU A 114 -6.28 -12.55 -10.28
C LEU A 114 -6.26 -11.91 -8.89
N ALA A 115 -6.46 -10.61 -8.79
CA ALA A 115 -6.51 -9.93 -7.50
C ALA A 115 -7.70 -10.44 -6.63
N PHE A 116 -8.88 -10.66 -7.23
CA PHE A 116 -10.01 -11.31 -6.53
C PHE A 116 -9.63 -12.71 -6.03
N PHE A 117 -9.00 -13.51 -6.89
CA PHE A 117 -8.53 -14.84 -6.50
C PHE A 117 -7.53 -14.75 -5.33
N PHE A 118 -6.56 -13.85 -5.41
CA PHE A 118 -5.56 -13.67 -4.36
C PHE A 118 -6.15 -13.15 -3.05
N CYS A 119 -7.24 -12.37 -3.07
CA CYS A 119 -7.92 -11.99 -1.82
C CYS A 119 -8.37 -13.22 -1.02
N PHE A 120 -8.95 -14.21 -1.68
CA PHE A 120 -9.36 -15.47 -1.01
C PHE A 120 -8.16 -16.35 -0.68
N PHE A 121 -7.21 -16.47 -1.59
CA PHE A 121 -6.02 -17.30 -1.41
C PHE A 121 -5.16 -16.82 -0.25
N GLU A 122 -4.84 -15.52 -0.18
CA GLU A 122 -4.07 -14.93 0.90
C GLU A 122 -4.85 -14.98 2.22
N ALA A 123 -6.16 -14.71 2.22
CA ALA A 123 -6.99 -14.84 3.40
C ALA A 123 -6.94 -16.27 3.97
N ALA A 124 -7.06 -17.28 3.10
CA ALA A 124 -6.94 -18.68 3.49
C ALA A 124 -5.53 -19.00 4.02
N ALA A 125 -4.49 -18.50 3.36
CA ALA A 125 -3.10 -18.68 3.78
C ALA A 125 -2.84 -18.10 5.18
N TRP A 126 -3.34 -16.90 5.49
CA TRP A 126 -3.22 -16.27 6.80
C TRP A 126 -3.88 -17.08 7.92
N VAL A 127 -5.06 -17.64 7.67
CA VAL A 127 -5.80 -18.41 8.67
C VAL A 127 -5.25 -19.83 8.82
N LEU A 128 -4.94 -20.51 7.71
CA LEU A 128 -4.45 -21.88 7.71
C LEU A 128 -3.00 -22.01 8.19
N SER A 129 -2.17 -20.99 7.96
CA SER A 129 -0.79 -20.96 8.50
C SER A 129 -0.73 -20.72 10.00
N GLY A 130 -1.88 -20.41 10.64
CA GLY A 130 -1.92 -20.09 12.07
C GLY A 130 -1.43 -18.66 12.40
N ALA A 131 -1.13 -17.83 11.41
CA ALA A 131 -0.75 -16.43 11.63
C ALA A 131 -1.95 -15.60 12.15
N LEU A 132 -3.16 -15.98 11.76
CA LEU A 132 -4.43 -15.49 12.29
C LEU A 132 -5.23 -16.68 12.84
N THR A 133 -5.08 -16.96 14.14
CA THR A 133 -5.77 -18.09 14.77
C THR A 133 -7.21 -17.72 15.12
N PRO A 134 -8.20 -18.49 14.67
CA PRO A 134 -9.58 -18.33 15.10
C PRO A 134 -9.74 -18.74 16.57
N LYS A 135 -10.62 -18.07 17.32
CA LYS A 135 -10.97 -18.47 18.70
C LYS A 135 -11.52 -19.87 18.78
N LEU A 136 -12.28 -20.29 17.77
CA LEU A 136 -12.89 -21.59 17.64
C LEU A 136 -12.70 -22.12 16.20
N PRO A 137 -12.44 -23.42 15.99
CA PRO A 137 -12.12 -23.97 14.66
C PRO A 137 -13.18 -23.69 13.60
N HIS A 138 -14.46 -23.69 13.96
CA HIS A 138 -15.56 -23.42 13.02
C HIS A 138 -15.64 -21.96 12.55
N LEU A 139 -14.97 -21.03 13.23
CA LEU A 139 -14.89 -19.62 12.82
C LEU A 139 -13.82 -19.36 11.75
N ALA A 140 -12.99 -20.35 11.41
CA ALA A 140 -11.93 -20.19 10.42
C ALA A 140 -12.48 -19.73 9.05
N LEU A 141 -13.56 -20.33 8.58
CA LEU A 141 -14.19 -19.97 7.33
C LEU A 141 -14.73 -18.53 7.35
N LEU A 142 -15.35 -18.13 8.46
CA LEU A 142 -15.85 -16.78 8.65
C LEU A 142 -14.71 -15.75 8.62
N LEU A 143 -13.55 -16.05 9.23
CA LEU A 143 -12.36 -15.21 9.18
C LEU A 143 -11.84 -15.05 7.76
N ILE A 144 -11.75 -16.15 7.00
CA ILE A 144 -11.30 -16.13 5.60
C ILE A 144 -12.22 -15.20 4.78
N PHE A 145 -13.54 -15.33 4.91
CA PHE A 145 -14.47 -14.46 4.19
C PHE A 145 -14.37 -12.99 4.60
N GLN A 146 -14.23 -12.68 5.89
CA GLN A 146 -14.07 -11.31 6.36
C GLN A 146 -12.79 -10.66 5.80
N LEU A 147 -11.67 -11.38 5.84
CA LEU A 147 -10.41 -10.92 5.29
C LEU A 147 -10.49 -10.71 3.78
N ALA A 148 -11.06 -11.69 3.05
CA ALA A 148 -11.22 -11.60 1.60
C ALA A 148 -12.09 -10.40 1.21
N ILE A 149 -13.20 -10.17 1.91
CA ILE A 149 -14.05 -8.98 1.70
C ILE A 149 -13.26 -7.70 1.98
N GLY A 150 -12.45 -7.66 3.04
CA GLY A 150 -11.56 -6.55 3.31
C GLY A 150 -10.62 -6.25 2.15
N GLY A 151 -9.95 -7.28 1.60
CA GLY A 151 -9.09 -7.16 0.41
C GLY A 151 -9.84 -6.68 -0.83
N ILE A 152 -11.05 -7.19 -1.05
CA ILE A 152 -11.92 -6.77 -2.17
C ILE A 152 -12.32 -5.29 -2.03
N ILE A 153 -12.64 -4.82 -0.84
CA ILE A 153 -12.94 -3.40 -0.60
C ILE A 153 -11.73 -2.53 -0.94
N ILE A 154 -10.53 -2.94 -0.51
CA ILE A 154 -9.28 -2.21 -0.83
C ILE A 154 -9.04 -2.18 -2.35
N LEU A 155 -9.31 -3.28 -3.06
CA LEU A 155 -9.21 -3.34 -4.52
C LEU A 155 -10.17 -2.33 -5.19
N PHE A 156 -11.40 -2.21 -4.71
CA PHE A 156 -12.33 -1.20 -5.24
C PHE A 156 -11.93 0.23 -4.86
N LEU A 157 -11.35 0.43 -3.68
CA LEU A 157 -10.82 1.73 -3.28
C LEU A 157 -9.62 2.14 -4.14
N ASP A 158 -8.73 1.20 -4.49
CA ASP A 158 -7.63 1.45 -5.43
C ASP A 158 -8.17 1.86 -6.80
N GLU A 159 -9.15 1.12 -7.33
CA GLU A 159 -9.78 1.46 -8.60
C GLU A 159 -10.49 2.82 -8.57
N LEU A 160 -11.15 3.15 -7.45
CA LEU A 160 -11.81 4.43 -7.24
C LEU A 160 -10.80 5.59 -7.26
N ILE A 161 -9.72 5.48 -6.50
CA ILE A 161 -8.68 6.51 -6.43
C ILE A 161 -7.97 6.65 -7.78
N SER A 162 -7.64 5.54 -8.44
CA SER A 162 -6.96 5.56 -9.73
C SER A 162 -7.79 6.20 -10.85
N LYS A 163 -9.14 6.06 -10.81
CA LYS A 163 -10.04 6.63 -11.82
C LYS A 163 -10.55 8.04 -11.48
N TRP A 164 -10.85 8.31 -10.21
CA TRP A 164 -11.49 9.56 -9.77
C TRP A 164 -10.60 10.43 -8.90
N GLY A 165 -9.49 9.87 -8.40
CA GLY A 165 -8.57 10.53 -7.49
C GLY A 165 -7.30 11.07 -8.15
N ILE A 166 -6.26 11.19 -7.34
CA ILE A 166 -4.92 11.67 -7.71
C ILE A 166 -3.93 10.51 -7.63
N GLY A 167 -3.39 10.07 -8.74
CA GLY A 167 -2.37 9.02 -8.80
C GLY A 167 -2.91 7.59 -8.61
N SER A 168 -2.06 6.68 -8.15
CA SER A 168 -2.39 5.28 -7.91
C SER A 168 -2.84 5.07 -6.47
N GLY A 169 -3.95 4.37 -6.27
CA GLY A 169 -4.47 4.04 -4.93
C GLY A 169 -3.47 3.19 -4.14
N VAL A 170 -2.85 2.18 -4.76
CA VAL A 170 -1.83 1.33 -4.12
C VAL A 170 -0.70 2.16 -3.54
N SER A 171 -0.11 3.07 -4.32
CA SER A 171 0.99 3.93 -3.85
C SER A 171 0.56 4.83 -2.69
N LEU A 172 -0.66 5.36 -2.74
CA LEU A 172 -1.21 6.20 -1.68
C LEU A 172 -1.50 5.40 -0.40
N PHE A 173 -1.97 4.16 -0.51
CA PHE A 173 -2.18 3.29 0.66
C PHE A 173 -0.88 2.92 1.35
N ILE A 174 0.19 2.64 0.58
CA ILE A 174 1.54 2.44 1.15
C ILE A 174 1.98 3.69 1.90
N ALA A 175 1.93 4.84 1.24
CA ALA A 175 2.32 6.11 1.84
C ALA A 175 1.51 6.43 3.11
N ALA A 176 0.19 6.21 3.09
CA ALA A 176 -0.69 6.44 4.24
C ALA A 176 -0.36 5.50 5.40
N GLY A 177 -0.18 4.20 5.13
CA GLY A 177 0.16 3.21 6.16
C GLY A 177 1.50 3.50 6.83
N VAL A 178 2.54 3.78 6.03
CA VAL A 178 3.88 4.14 6.54
C VAL A 178 3.83 5.46 7.32
N SER A 179 3.15 6.48 6.78
CA SER A 179 3.01 7.78 7.46
C SER A 179 2.27 7.63 8.79
N GLN A 180 1.20 6.83 8.84
CA GLN A 180 0.46 6.53 10.06
C GLN A 180 1.37 5.85 11.09
N ALA A 181 2.15 4.86 10.69
CA ALA A 181 3.05 4.14 11.59
C ALA A 181 4.13 5.08 12.17
N ILE A 182 4.74 5.92 11.33
CA ILE A 182 5.72 6.93 11.76
C ILE A 182 5.08 7.92 12.72
N PHE A 183 3.90 8.45 12.37
CA PHE A 183 3.20 9.44 13.20
C PHE A 183 2.85 8.90 14.58
N ILE A 184 2.28 7.69 14.64
CA ILE A 184 1.92 7.04 15.92
C ILE A 184 3.19 6.79 16.74
N ARG A 185 4.26 6.27 16.14
CA ARG A 185 5.50 5.99 16.84
C ARG A 185 6.17 7.25 17.39
N LEU A 186 6.11 8.36 16.67
CA LEU A 186 6.72 9.62 17.11
C LEU A 186 5.85 10.35 18.14
N PHE A 187 4.54 10.43 17.94
CA PHE A 187 3.66 11.34 18.66
C PHE A 187 2.65 10.68 19.60
N SER A 188 2.69 9.37 19.83
CA SER A 188 1.75 8.70 20.73
C SER A 188 1.92 9.18 22.18
N TRP A 189 0.87 9.79 22.74
CA TRP A 189 0.78 10.18 24.14
C TRP A 189 0.27 9.07 25.07
N TYR A 190 -0.02 7.89 24.50
CA TYR A 190 -0.47 6.75 25.29
C TYR A 190 0.65 6.30 26.22
N SER A 191 0.36 6.12 27.51
CA SER A 191 1.35 5.72 28.53
C SER A 191 1.29 4.21 28.74
N ILE A 192 2.43 3.53 28.60
CA ILE A 192 2.63 2.12 28.96
C ILE A 192 3.60 2.12 30.16
N ASN A 193 3.20 1.52 31.27
CA ASN A 193 4.02 1.45 32.50
C ASN A 193 4.54 2.83 32.96
N GLN A 194 3.66 3.84 32.98
CA GLN A 194 3.98 5.23 33.38
C GLN A 194 4.96 5.95 32.44
N MET A 195 5.34 5.36 31.32
CA MET A 195 6.19 6.01 30.31
C MET A 195 5.39 6.25 29.03
N PRO A 196 5.55 7.42 28.37
CA PRO A 196 4.94 7.68 27.08
C PRO A 196 5.44 6.70 26.02
N ALA A 197 4.53 6.18 25.18
CA ALA A 197 4.87 5.22 24.13
C ALA A 197 5.54 5.89 22.91
N GLY A 198 5.23 7.17 22.64
CA GLY A 198 5.81 7.92 21.53
C GLY A 198 7.20 8.45 21.86
N GLU A 199 8.09 8.51 20.85
CA GLU A 199 9.47 8.93 21.05
C GLU A 199 9.58 10.41 21.44
N VAL A 200 8.74 11.30 20.87
CA VAL A 200 8.75 12.74 21.22
C VAL A 200 8.24 12.97 22.65
N PRO A 201 7.07 12.45 23.08
CA PRO A 201 6.65 12.53 24.49
C PRO A 201 7.64 11.86 25.46
N ARG A 202 8.26 10.74 25.07
CA ARG A 202 9.29 10.04 25.86
C ARG A 202 10.52 10.91 26.08
N LEU A 203 10.97 11.63 25.02
CA LEU A 203 12.08 12.58 25.13
C LEU A 203 11.76 13.70 26.11
N LEU A 204 10.56 14.30 26.01
CA LEU A 204 10.11 15.35 26.93
C LEU A 204 10.07 14.84 28.37
N PHE A 205 9.53 13.66 28.61
CA PHE A 205 9.50 13.02 29.92
C PHE A 205 10.90 12.75 30.48
N ALA A 206 11.83 12.26 29.64
CA ALA A 206 13.21 12.01 30.02
C ALA A 206 13.95 13.29 30.42
N LEU A 207 13.71 14.41 29.74
CA LEU A 207 14.27 15.70 30.06
C LEU A 207 13.73 16.27 31.41
N THR A 208 12.44 16.06 31.67
CA THR A 208 11.84 16.51 32.96
C THR A 208 12.29 15.66 34.13
N THR A 209 12.57 14.37 33.94
CA THR A 209 13.05 13.46 34.98
C THR A 209 14.58 13.45 35.13
N GLY A 210 15.32 14.16 34.27
CA GLY A 210 16.78 14.21 34.28
C GLY A 210 17.47 12.91 33.89
N ASN A 211 16.75 11.96 33.26
CA ASN A 211 17.30 10.67 32.87
C ASN A 211 17.93 10.74 31.46
N LEU A 212 19.26 10.97 31.46
CA LEU A 212 20.03 11.16 30.23
C LEU A 212 20.04 9.93 29.33
N GLN A 213 20.01 8.72 29.90
CA GLN A 213 20.00 7.47 29.17
C GLN A 213 18.68 7.29 28.39
N LEU A 214 17.56 7.59 29.05
CA LEU A 214 16.24 7.52 28.42
C LEU A 214 16.10 8.59 27.32
N ALA A 215 16.64 9.79 27.56
CA ALA A 215 16.66 10.86 26.55
C ALA A 215 17.44 10.47 25.29
N ALA A 216 18.62 9.86 25.47
CA ALA A 216 19.43 9.37 24.36
C ALA A 216 18.69 8.27 23.53
N GLN A 217 18.05 7.32 24.21
CA GLN A 217 17.26 6.27 23.55
C GLN A 217 16.10 6.81 22.73
N ALA A 218 15.41 7.85 23.20
CA ALA A 218 14.31 8.49 22.47
C ALA A 218 14.82 9.40 21.34
N LEU A 219 15.99 9.99 21.47
CA LEU A 219 16.58 10.91 20.48
C LEU A 219 17.04 10.16 19.22
N ILE A 220 17.62 8.95 19.36
CA ILE A 220 18.17 8.17 18.24
C ILE A 220 17.13 7.90 17.16
N PRO A 221 15.91 7.37 17.44
CA PRO A 221 14.87 7.17 16.42
C PRO A 221 14.42 8.46 15.73
N ILE A 222 14.35 9.57 16.48
CA ILE A 222 13.95 10.87 15.93
C ILE A 222 15.01 11.35 14.93
N LEU A 223 16.28 11.36 15.34
CA LEU A 223 17.39 11.78 14.47
C LEU A 223 17.54 10.88 13.26
N SER A 224 17.41 9.56 13.42
CA SER A 224 17.48 8.62 12.30
C SER A 224 16.35 8.86 11.29
N THR A 225 15.13 9.16 11.74
CA THR A 225 14.00 9.48 10.86
C THR A 225 14.27 10.75 10.06
N ILE A 226 14.77 11.81 10.71
CA ILE A 226 15.13 13.07 10.03
C ILE A 226 16.27 12.83 9.02
N LEU A 227 17.31 12.09 9.41
CA LEU A 227 18.45 11.80 8.55
C LEU A 227 18.05 11.01 7.33
N VAL A 228 17.25 9.96 7.49
CA VAL A 228 16.74 9.16 6.35
C VAL A 228 15.86 10.01 5.45
N PHE A 229 15.00 10.86 6.01
CA PHE A 229 14.18 11.78 5.23
C PHE A 229 15.05 12.72 4.38
N LEU A 230 16.07 13.34 4.97
CA LEU A 230 16.98 14.22 4.25
C LEU A 230 17.77 13.49 3.16
N LEU A 231 18.24 12.26 3.44
CA LEU A 231 18.92 11.42 2.44
C LEU A 231 18.01 11.10 1.26
N VAL A 232 16.75 10.71 1.51
CA VAL A 232 15.77 10.40 0.45
C VAL A 232 15.45 11.65 -0.37
N VAL A 233 15.24 12.80 0.26
CA VAL A 233 15.00 14.08 -0.44
C VAL A 233 16.21 14.45 -1.30
N TYR A 234 17.42 14.30 -0.79
CA TYR A 234 18.65 14.55 -1.55
C TYR A 234 18.78 13.59 -2.74
N ALA A 235 18.56 12.29 -2.52
CA ALA A 235 18.64 11.28 -3.57
C ALA A 235 17.60 11.51 -4.69
N ASN A 236 16.38 11.88 -4.34
CA ASN A 236 15.34 12.26 -5.32
C ASN A 236 15.69 13.51 -6.13
N GLY A 237 16.55 14.37 -5.61
CA GLY A 237 17.05 15.56 -6.34
C GLY A 237 18.12 15.24 -7.38
N ILE A 238 18.74 14.07 -7.34
CA ILE A 238 19.81 13.68 -8.27
C ILE A 238 19.19 13.36 -9.64
N LYS A 239 19.54 14.16 -10.65
CA LYS A 239 19.14 13.96 -12.05
C LYS A 239 20.37 13.68 -12.88
N VAL A 240 20.33 12.61 -13.67
CA VAL A 240 21.36 12.36 -14.67
C VAL A 240 20.91 12.92 -16.01
N GLU A 241 21.64 13.92 -16.51
CA GLU A 241 21.38 14.52 -17.80
C GLU A 241 22.12 13.77 -18.90
N ILE A 242 21.39 13.10 -19.79
CA ILE A 242 21.99 12.46 -20.96
C ILE A 242 21.98 13.49 -22.11
N PRO A 243 23.16 13.86 -22.63
CA PRO A 243 23.23 14.71 -23.81
C PRO A 243 22.79 13.92 -25.04
N LEU A 244 21.64 14.28 -25.64
CA LEU A 244 21.20 13.73 -26.91
C LEU A 244 21.87 14.53 -28.03
N ALA A 245 22.95 13.98 -28.63
CA ALA A 245 23.57 14.52 -29.80
C ALA A 245 22.82 13.99 -31.04
N PHE A 246 22.00 14.81 -31.66
CA PHE A 246 21.47 14.52 -33.00
C PHE A 246 22.53 14.89 -34.04
N ALA A 247 23.05 13.91 -34.77
CA ALA A 247 24.09 14.05 -35.76
C ALA A 247 23.76 15.01 -36.93
N SER A 248 22.50 15.43 -37.08
CA SER A 248 22.02 16.19 -38.23
C SER A 248 21.86 17.69 -38.00
N PHE A 249 21.91 18.22 -36.78
CA PHE A 249 21.78 19.67 -36.53
C PHE A 249 22.86 20.16 -35.55
N LYS A 250 23.85 20.87 -36.08
CA LYS A 250 24.83 21.64 -35.30
C LYS A 250 24.08 22.73 -34.48
N GLY A 251 24.02 22.59 -33.15
CA GLY A 251 23.66 23.69 -32.28
C GLY A 251 22.55 23.46 -31.23
N PHE A 252 21.77 22.41 -31.28
CA PHE A 252 20.72 22.14 -30.30
C PHE A 252 20.97 20.79 -29.57
N GLY A 253 21.82 20.82 -28.57
CA GLY A 253 21.97 19.72 -27.60
C GLY A 253 20.79 19.76 -26.61
N ARG A 254 19.74 18.96 -26.82
CA ARG A 254 18.67 18.79 -25.84
C ARG A 254 19.15 17.78 -24.79
N ARG A 255 19.24 18.21 -23.55
CA ARG A 255 19.55 17.31 -22.41
C ARG A 255 18.27 16.67 -21.93
N TRP A 256 18.29 15.34 -21.82
CA TRP A 256 17.16 14.58 -21.28
C TRP A 256 17.45 14.26 -19.81
N PRO A 257 16.69 14.85 -18.86
CA PRO A 257 16.86 14.53 -17.46
C PRO A 257 16.25 13.16 -17.17
N LEU A 258 17.05 12.21 -16.73
CA LEU A 258 16.59 10.94 -16.16
C LEU A 258 16.56 11.09 -14.64
N ASN A 259 15.41 10.86 -14.05
CA ASN A 259 15.29 10.73 -12.62
C ASN A 259 15.72 9.31 -12.23
N PHE A 260 16.54 9.18 -11.21
CA PHE A 260 17.05 7.89 -10.73
C PHE A 260 16.00 7.13 -9.91
N PHE A 261 15.01 7.84 -9.34
CA PHE A 261 13.94 7.28 -8.51
C PHE A 261 12.59 7.86 -8.92
#